data_51158fba6f6292753b9b69974adac495
#
_entry.id   51158fba6f6292753b9b69974adac495
#
_cell.length_a   1.000
_cell.length_b   1.000
_cell.length_c   1.000
_cell.angle_alpha   90.00
_cell.angle_beta   90.00
_cell.angle_gamma   90.00
#
_symmetry.space_group_name_H-M   'P 1'
#
loop_
_entity.id
_entity.type
_entity.pdbx_description
1 polymer ?
#
loop_
_entity_poly.entity_id
_entity_poly.type
_entity_poly.pdbx_seq_one_letter_code
_entity_poly.pdbx_strand_id
1 'polypeptide(L)'
;TVYKHVTNPEARQYLLRQAYEEAVHTDTFIYCCDTLGLDPEYIYNMYETIPSIKEKDDYVVGLTKSIMDPNFELRTDEDIKIFLQDVVGYYVIMEGIFFYAGFAMMLALKRQNKMVGIGEQFEYIMRDESIHLAFGCDLINTIKEENKGIWTSDVQKNITDLGVCCHDPHGGGAVMIR
;
A
#
# COMPACT_ATOMS: atom_id res chain seq x y z
N THR A 1 13.84 -3.52 2.88
CA THR A 1 12.51 -3.85 3.43
C THR A 1 12.33 -3.30 4.84
N VAL A 2 11.10 -2.96 5.24
CA VAL A 2 10.76 -2.45 6.59
C VAL A 2 11.31 -3.36 7.70
N TYR A 3 11.19 -4.67 7.53
CA TYR A 3 11.68 -5.68 8.47
C TYR A 3 13.15 -5.49 8.89
N LYS A 4 14.02 -5.04 7.99
CA LYS A 4 15.45 -4.80 8.27
C LYS A 4 15.65 -3.72 9.34
N HIS A 5 14.78 -2.71 9.35
CA HIS A 5 14.92 -1.50 10.16
C HIS A 5 14.13 -1.54 11.48
N VAL A 6 13.21 -2.49 11.63
CA VAL A 6 12.44 -2.68 12.86
C VAL A 6 13.19 -3.64 13.77
N THR A 7 13.44 -3.23 15.02
CA THR A 7 14.21 -4.02 16.01
C THR A 7 13.33 -4.74 17.03
N ASN A 8 12.11 -4.23 17.28
CA ASN A 8 11.15 -4.85 18.19
C ASN A 8 10.74 -6.25 17.71
N PRO A 9 10.89 -7.31 18.54
CA PRO A 9 10.64 -8.69 18.10
C PRO A 9 9.20 -8.96 17.74
N GLU A 10 8.24 -8.39 18.44
CA GLU A 10 6.81 -8.58 18.19
C GLU A 10 6.41 -7.92 16.87
N ALA A 11 6.89 -6.71 16.61
CA ALA A 11 6.68 -6.03 15.33
C ALA A 11 7.31 -6.80 14.16
N ARG A 12 8.49 -7.39 14.37
CA ARG A 12 9.13 -8.27 13.36
C ARG A 12 8.33 -9.53 13.09
N GLN A 13 7.74 -10.15 14.12
CA GLN A 13 6.85 -11.31 13.94
C GLN A 13 5.61 -10.91 13.13
N TYR A 14 5.04 -9.75 13.43
CA TYR A 14 3.90 -9.25 12.68
C TYR A 14 4.26 -9.00 11.20
N LEU A 15 5.39 -8.37 10.90
CA LEU A 15 5.85 -8.15 9.52
C LEU A 15 6.02 -9.46 8.73
N LEU A 16 6.45 -10.55 9.37
CA LEU A 16 6.51 -11.86 8.76
C LEU A 16 5.10 -12.43 8.50
N ARG A 17 4.17 -12.18 9.42
CA ARG A 17 2.76 -12.56 9.23
C ARG A 17 2.15 -11.80 8.08
N GLN A 18 2.34 -10.49 8.01
CA GLN A 18 1.89 -9.66 6.90
C GLN A 18 2.44 -10.17 5.56
N ALA A 19 3.74 -10.45 5.48
CA ALA A 19 4.35 -10.99 4.26
C ALA A 19 3.73 -12.32 3.81
N TYR A 20 3.30 -13.17 4.76
CA TYR A 20 2.56 -14.38 4.45
C TYR A 20 1.15 -14.08 3.93
N GLU A 21 0.44 -13.15 4.54
CA GLU A 21 -0.90 -12.73 4.09
C GLU A 21 -0.86 -12.15 2.68
N GLU A 22 0.14 -11.34 2.35
CA GLU A 22 0.36 -10.82 0.99
C GLU A 22 0.59 -11.91 -0.05
N ALA A 23 1.29 -12.98 0.33
CA ALA A 23 1.45 -14.13 -0.56
C ALA A 23 0.09 -14.84 -0.80
N VAL A 24 -0.74 -14.98 0.23
CA VAL A 24 -2.10 -15.53 0.11
C VAL A 24 -3.01 -14.63 -0.73
N HIS A 25 -2.90 -13.29 -0.59
CA HIS A 25 -3.63 -12.34 -1.41
C HIS A 25 -3.24 -12.48 -2.89
N THR A 26 -1.95 -12.59 -3.19
CA THR A 26 -1.45 -12.82 -4.56
C THR A 26 -2.01 -14.10 -5.16
N ASP A 27 -1.95 -15.22 -4.43
CA ASP A 27 -2.52 -16.51 -4.87
C ASP A 27 -4.03 -16.39 -5.11
N THR A 28 -4.74 -15.63 -4.26
CA THR A 28 -6.17 -15.37 -4.42
C THR A 28 -6.48 -14.60 -5.70
N PHE A 29 -5.69 -13.59 -6.06
CA PHE A 29 -5.86 -12.85 -7.31
C PHE A 29 -5.60 -13.74 -8.53
N ILE A 30 -4.56 -14.57 -8.50
CA ILE A 30 -4.26 -15.55 -9.56
C ILE A 30 -5.46 -16.49 -9.73
N TYR A 31 -5.96 -17.05 -8.63
CA TYR A 31 -7.13 -17.92 -8.65
C TYR A 31 -8.40 -17.23 -9.21
N CYS A 32 -8.60 -15.96 -8.87
CA CYS A 32 -9.72 -15.18 -9.43
C CYS A 32 -9.59 -15.01 -10.95
N CYS A 33 -8.40 -14.70 -11.45
CA CYS A 33 -8.11 -14.57 -12.88
C CYS A 33 -8.37 -15.89 -13.62
N ASP A 34 -7.88 -16.99 -13.08
CA ASP A 34 -8.09 -18.33 -13.65
C ASP A 34 -9.57 -18.71 -13.70
N THR A 35 -10.31 -18.43 -12.61
CA THR A 35 -11.75 -18.72 -12.52
C THR A 35 -12.56 -17.92 -13.54
N LEU A 36 -12.12 -16.71 -13.87
CA LEU A 36 -12.73 -15.87 -14.89
C LEU A 36 -12.29 -16.23 -16.33
N GLY A 37 -11.35 -17.15 -16.49
CA GLY A 37 -10.79 -17.52 -17.79
C GLY A 37 -10.02 -16.37 -18.44
N LEU A 38 -9.41 -15.48 -17.64
CA LEU A 38 -8.60 -14.39 -18.14
C LEU A 38 -7.22 -14.91 -18.57
N ASP A 39 -6.69 -14.34 -19.64
CA ASP A 39 -5.34 -14.65 -20.11
C ASP A 39 -4.30 -14.08 -19.11
N PRO A 40 -3.51 -14.93 -18.44
CA PRO A 40 -2.52 -14.48 -17.48
C PRO A 40 -1.48 -13.54 -18.11
N GLU A 41 -1.04 -13.79 -19.33
CA GLU A 41 -0.04 -12.97 -20.04
C GLU A 41 -0.62 -11.56 -20.28
N TYR A 42 -1.88 -11.45 -20.68
CA TYR A 42 -2.56 -10.17 -20.85
C TYR A 42 -2.65 -9.41 -19.51
N ILE A 43 -3.06 -10.09 -18.43
CA ILE A 43 -3.21 -9.48 -17.11
C ILE A 43 -1.85 -8.99 -16.58
N TYR A 44 -0.82 -9.83 -16.64
CA TYR A 44 0.52 -9.46 -16.16
C TYR A 44 1.16 -8.32 -16.96
N ASN A 45 0.78 -8.13 -18.23
CA ASN A 45 1.32 -7.06 -19.07
C ASN A 45 0.49 -5.77 -19.03
N MET A 46 -0.64 -5.72 -18.31
CA MET A 46 -1.52 -4.55 -18.26
C MET A 46 -0.81 -3.30 -17.71
N TYR A 47 0.06 -3.45 -16.73
CA TYR A 47 0.81 -2.34 -16.13
C TYR A 47 1.86 -1.74 -17.10
N GLU A 48 2.26 -2.46 -18.14
CA GLU A 48 3.11 -1.91 -19.20
C GLU A 48 2.32 -1.35 -20.39
N THR A 49 1.18 -1.97 -20.70
CA THR A 49 0.42 -1.70 -21.92
C THR A 49 -0.70 -0.67 -21.74
N ILE A 50 -1.20 -0.51 -20.51
CA ILE A 50 -2.27 0.45 -20.19
C ILE A 50 -1.67 1.67 -19.49
N PRO A 51 -1.63 2.87 -20.13
CA PRO A 51 -0.92 4.03 -19.60
C PRO A 51 -1.35 4.44 -18.18
N SER A 52 -2.66 4.40 -17.87
CA SER A 52 -3.18 4.78 -16.55
C SER A 52 -2.79 3.79 -15.44
N ILE A 53 -2.63 2.50 -15.78
CA ILE A 53 -2.15 1.48 -14.84
C ILE A 53 -0.66 1.67 -14.61
N LYS A 54 0.10 1.89 -15.68
CA LYS A 54 1.54 2.15 -15.60
C LYS A 54 1.85 3.39 -14.76
N GLU A 55 1.15 4.49 -14.98
CA GLU A 55 1.34 5.72 -14.21
C GLU A 55 1.11 5.49 -12.71
N LYS A 56 0.08 4.72 -12.35
CA LYS A 56 -0.20 4.33 -10.98
C LYS A 56 0.90 3.44 -10.40
N ASP A 57 1.38 2.47 -11.16
CA ASP A 57 2.46 1.56 -10.76
C ASP A 57 3.76 2.32 -10.53
N ASP A 58 4.18 3.16 -11.48
CA ASP A 58 5.37 4.01 -11.37
C ASP A 58 5.30 4.92 -10.13
N TYR A 59 4.11 5.44 -9.81
CA TYR A 59 3.88 6.25 -8.62
C TYR A 59 4.07 5.43 -7.33
N VAL A 60 3.44 4.25 -7.22
CA VAL A 60 3.54 3.36 -6.04
C VAL A 60 4.98 2.89 -5.82
N VAL A 61 5.68 2.49 -6.89
CA VAL A 61 7.10 2.12 -6.82
C VAL A 61 7.95 3.30 -6.34
N GLY A 62 7.62 4.52 -6.79
CA GLY A 62 8.27 5.75 -6.33
C GLY A 62 8.12 6.01 -4.83
N LEU A 63 6.94 5.70 -4.27
CA LEU A 63 6.64 5.87 -2.83
C LEU A 63 7.43 4.93 -1.91
N THR A 64 7.92 3.80 -2.43
CA THR A 64 8.54 2.74 -1.62
C THR A 64 9.99 2.47 -2.01
N LYS A 65 10.57 3.36 -2.82
CA LYS A 65 11.87 3.16 -3.46
C LYS A 65 13.00 2.88 -2.46
N SER A 66 13.06 3.62 -1.36
CA SER A 66 14.16 3.48 -0.40
C SER A 66 14.05 2.20 0.42
N ILE A 67 12.83 1.84 0.87
CA ILE A 67 12.63 0.57 1.61
C ILE A 67 12.80 -0.67 0.73
N MET A 68 12.75 -0.52 -0.59
CA MET A 68 13.02 -1.60 -1.55
C MET A 68 14.52 -1.76 -1.85
N ASP A 69 15.35 -0.73 -1.60
CA ASP A 69 16.80 -0.83 -1.77
C ASP A 69 17.42 -1.67 -0.64
N PRO A 70 18.07 -2.80 -0.94
CA PRO A 70 18.73 -3.64 0.07
C PRO A 70 19.90 -2.95 0.76
N ASN A 71 20.50 -1.91 0.15
CA ASN A 71 21.61 -1.15 0.68
C ASN A 71 21.17 0.09 1.49
N PHE A 72 19.89 0.42 1.48
CA PHE A 72 19.37 1.53 2.28
C PHE A 72 19.55 1.23 3.78
N GLU A 73 20.09 2.19 4.51
CA GLU A 73 20.33 2.09 5.95
C GLU A 73 19.93 3.37 6.68
N LEU A 74 19.43 3.23 7.91
CA LEU A 74 19.07 4.37 8.77
C LEU A 74 20.31 4.81 9.57
N ARG A 75 21.07 5.77 9.03
CA ARG A 75 22.30 6.29 9.65
C ARG A 75 22.19 7.73 10.11
N THR A 76 21.30 8.49 9.49
CA THR A 76 21.11 9.92 9.73
C THR A 76 19.63 10.24 9.93
N ASP A 77 19.34 11.42 10.48
CA ASP A 77 17.96 11.92 10.59
C ASP A 77 17.27 12.03 9.23
N GLU A 78 18.04 12.31 8.16
CA GLU A 78 17.50 12.38 6.82
C GLU A 78 17.08 11.00 6.31
N ASP A 79 17.86 9.95 6.58
CA ASP A 79 17.48 8.58 6.24
C ASP A 79 16.20 8.17 6.97
N ILE A 80 16.05 8.59 8.25
CA ILE A 80 14.84 8.31 9.03
C ILE A 80 13.61 9.04 8.45
N LYS A 81 13.77 10.28 7.97
CA LYS A 81 12.67 11.00 7.29
C LYS A 81 12.26 10.31 6.00
N ILE A 82 13.23 9.90 5.17
CA ILE A 82 12.98 9.14 3.95
C ILE A 82 12.25 7.85 4.27
N PHE A 83 12.74 7.10 5.25
CA PHE A 83 12.10 5.86 5.70
C PHE A 83 10.65 6.09 6.17
N LEU A 84 10.42 7.14 6.96
CA LEU A 84 9.07 7.51 7.41
C LEU A 84 8.14 7.84 6.24
N GLN A 85 8.63 8.57 5.23
CA GLN A 85 7.86 8.87 4.02
C GLN A 85 7.49 7.60 3.25
N ASP A 86 8.45 6.69 3.06
CA ASP A 86 8.21 5.42 2.39
C ASP A 86 7.22 4.53 3.17
N VAL A 87 7.32 4.50 4.50
CA VAL A 87 6.38 3.74 5.35
C VAL A 87 4.96 4.32 5.28
N VAL A 88 4.83 5.67 5.24
CA VAL A 88 3.53 6.32 5.01
C VAL A 88 3.01 6.01 3.60
N GLY A 89 3.86 6.07 2.58
CA GLY A 89 3.53 5.73 1.20
C GLY A 89 2.98 4.31 1.09
N TYR A 90 3.63 3.36 1.73
CA TYR A 90 3.22 1.96 1.73
C TYR A 90 1.90 1.76 2.50
N TYR A 91 1.88 2.03 3.80
CA TYR A 91 0.73 1.67 4.64
C TYR A 91 -0.48 2.58 4.46
N VAL A 92 -0.28 3.89 4.32
CA VAL A 92 -1.42 4.82 4.29
C VAL A 92 -1.93 5.01 2.87
N ILE A 93 -1.03 5.24 1.90
CA ILE A 93 -1.44 5.54 0.53
C ILE A 93 -1.78 4.26 -0.23
N MET A 94 -0.90 3.27 -0.24
CA MET A 94 -1.11 2.05 -1.00
C MET A 94 -2.17 1.15 -0.34
N GLU A 95 -1.94 0.70 0.88
CA GLU A 95 -2.85 -0.21 1.57
C GLU A 95 -4.12 0.50 2.08
N GLY A 96 -4.01 1.76 2.54
CA GLY A 96 -5.14 2.51 3.11
C GLY A 96 -6.04 3.20 2.09
N ILE A 97 -5.55 3.59 0.91
CA ILE A 97 -6.32 4.34 -0.09
C ILE A 97 -6.51 3.54 -1.37
N PHE A 98 -5.42 3.07 -2.00
CA PHE A 98 -5.51 2.47 -3.32
C PHE A 98 -6.24 1.12 -3.30
N PHE A 99 -5.97 0.27 -2.32
CA PHE A 99 -6.64 -1.01 -2.19
C PHE A 99 -8.13 -0.84 -1.90
N TYR A 100 -8.50 0.09 -1.02
CA TYR A 100 -9.91 0.34 -0.70
C TYR A 100 -10.71 0.86 -1.89
N ALA A 101 -10.12 1.60 -2.82
CA ALA A 101 -10.78 1.96 -4.07
C ALA A 101 -11.11 0.72 -4.92
N GLY A 102 -10.19 -0.25 -5.01
CA GLY A 102 -10.42 -1.54 -5.66
C GLY A 102 -11.50 -2.38 -4.96
N PHE A 103 -11.43 -2.46 -3.63
CA PHE A 103 -12.42 -3.19 -2.82
C PHE A 103 -13.82 -2.63 -3.00
N ALA A 104 -13.98 -1.30 -3.01
CA ALA A 104 -15.28 -0.65 -3.22
C ALA A 104 -15.92 -1.08 -4.57
N MET A 105 -15.14 -1.19 -5.64
CA MET A 105 -15.62 -1.63 -6.94
C MET A 105 -16.09 -3.09 -6.90
N MET A 106 -15.29 -3.99 -6.32
CA MET A 106 -15.62 -5.42 -6.24
C MET A 106 -16.83 -5.68 -5.34
N LEU A 107 -16.91 -5.00 -4.19
CA LEU A 107 -18.05 -5.10 -3.28
C LEU A 107 -19.33 -4.51 -3.90
N ALA A 108 -19.22 -3.47 -4.74
CA ALA A 108 -20.37 -2.96 -5.50
C ALA A 108 -20.91 -3.99 -6.50
N LEU A 109 -20.04 -4.77 -7.15
CA LEU A 109 -20.46 -5.89 -8.02
C LEU A 109 -21.11 -7.01 -7.20
N LYS A 110 -20.53 -7.40 -6.05
CA LYS A 110 -21.13 -8.37 -5.14
C LYS A 110 -22.54 -7.95 -4.69
N ARG A 111 -22.71 -6.67 -4.32
CA ARG A 111 -24.01 -6.11 -3.93
C ARG A 111 -25.07 -6.20 -5.04
N GLN A 112 -24.65 -6.21 -6.31
CA GLN A 112 -25.51 -6.45 -7.46
C GLN A 112 -25.71 -7.94 -7.80
N ASN A 113 -25.29 -8.83 -6.90
CA ASN A 113 -25.31 -10.29 -7.10
C ASN A 113 -24.44 -10.74 -8.29
N LYS A 114 -23.35 -10.00 -8.55
CA LYS A 114 -22.35 -10.33 -9.59
C LYS A 114 -21.03 -10.68 -8.90
N MET A 115 -20.34 -11.68 -9.42
CA MET A 115 -19.01 -12.11 -8.90
C MET A 115 -19.01 -12.34 -7.38
N VAL A 116 -20.07 -12.93 -6.84
CA VAL A 116 -20.29 -13.05 -5.38
C VAL A 116 -19.12 -13.76 -4.69
N GLY A 117 -18.64 -14.89 -5.25
CA GLY A 117 -17.52 -15.64 -4.68
C GLY A 117 -16.22 -14.83 -4.65
N ILE A 118 -15.92 -14.07 -5.72
CA ILE A 118 -14.77 -13.18 -5.76
C ILE A 118 -14.95 -12.05 -4.71
N GLY A 119 -16.15 -11.47 -4.64
CA GLY A 119 -16.45 -10.44 -3.63
C GLY A 119 -16.28 -10.93 -2.20
N GLU A 120 -16.54 -12.22 -1.91
CA GLU A 120 -16.26 -12.83 -0.60
C GLU A 120 -14.76 -12.91 -0.33
N GLN A 121 -13.94 -13.28 -1.31
CA GLN A 121 -12.48 -13.26 -1.15
C GLN A 121 -11.98 -11.84 -0.84
N PHE A 122 -12.49 -10.83 -1.54
CA PHE A 122 -12.14 -9.43 -1.28
C PHE A 122 -12.55 -8.96 0.13
N GLU A 123 -13.61 -9.47 0.73
CA GLU A 123 -13.95 -9.18 2.13
C GLU A 123 -12.90 -9.74 3.11
N TYR A 124 -12.35 -10.93 2.83
CA TYR A 124 -11.26 -11.48 3.66
C TYR A 124 -9.98 -10.65 3.50
N ILE A 125 -9.59 -10.32 2.28
CA ILE A 125 -8.43 -9.46 2.00
C ILE A 125 -8.61 -8.10 2.70
N MET A 126 -9.75 -7.44 2.54
CA MET A 126 -10.03 -6.14 3.16
C MET A 126 -9.91 -6.17 4.68
N ARG A 127 -10.27 -7.29 5.33
CA ARG A 127 -10.08 -7.46 6.76
C ARG A 127 -8.60 -7.48 7.13
N ASP A 128 -7.79 -8.21 6.38
CA ASP A 128 -6.36 -8.32 6.62
C ASP A 128 -5.67 -6.96 6.36
N GLU A 129 -6.02 -6.27 5.27
CA GLU A 129 -5.53 -4.91 4.96
C GLU A 129 -5.89 -3.88 6.04
N SER A 130 -7.05 -4.04 6.71
CA SER A 130 -7.41 -3.18 7.84
C SER A 130 -6.44 -3.33 9.02
N ILE A 131 -5.92 -4.53 9.23
CA ILE A 131 -4.92 -4.82 10.28
C ILE A 131 -3.54 -4.31 9.84
N HIS A 132 -3.18 -4.48 8.56
CA HIS A 132 -1.95 -3.94 8.00
C HIS A 132 -1.89 -2.42 8.17
N LEU A 133 -2.95 -1.71 7.80
CA LEU A 133 -3.07 -0.26 7.97
C LEU A 133 -2.95 0.16 9.45
N ALA A 134 -3.64 -0.55 10.37
CA ALA A 134 -3.56 -0.25 11.80
C ALA A 134 -2.13 -0.40 12.32
N PHE A 135 -1.44 -1.51 11.98
CA PHE A 135 -0.03 -1.71 12.32
C PHE A 135 0.86 -0.61 11.72
N GLY A 136 0.63 -0.24 10.46
CA GLY A 136 1.36 0.84 9.79
C GLY A 136 1.22 2.18 10.52
N CYS A 137 0.01 2.52 10.96
CA CYS A 137 -0.23 3.72 11.75
C CYS A 137 0.51 3.69 13.10
N ASP A 138 0.52 2.56 13.78
CA ASP A 138 1.25 2.39 15.05
C ASP A 138 2.76 2.49 14.83
N LEU A 139 3.28 1.87 13.76
CA LEU A 139 4.69 1.96 13.38
C LEU A 139 5.10 3.40 13.07
N ILE A 140 4.31 4.14 12.28
CA ILE A 140 4.53 5.55 11.95
C ILE A 140 4.58 6.40 13.23
N ASN A 141 3.63 6.21 14.14
CA ASN A 141 3.58 6.93 15.40
C ASN A 141 4.78 6.61 16.28
N THR A 142 5.18 5.35 16.36
CA THR A 142 6.38 4.93 17.10
C THR A 142 7.64 5.58 16.54
N ILE A 143 7.85 5.58 15.22
CA ILE A 143 8.99 6.24 14.58
C ILE A 143 9.02 7.73 14.93
N LYS A 144 7.88 8.41 14.92
CA LYS A 144 7.76 9.83 15.30
C LYS A 144 8.09 10.07 16.78
N GLU A 145 7.64 9.19 17.67
CA GLU A 145 7.88 9.29 19.11
C GLU A 145 9.35 9.06 19.47
N GLU A 146 9.98 8.08 18.84
CA GLU A 146 11.39 7.76 19.04
C GLU A 146 12.32 8.83 18.45
N ASN A 147 11.87 9.55 17.41
CA ASN A 147 12.66 10.53 16.65
C ASN A 147 11.98 11.90 16.61
N LYS A 148 11.73 12.52 17.76
CA LYS A 148 10.92 13.75 17.91
C LYS A 148 11.37 14.91 17.01
N GLY A 149 12.65 14.99 16.65
CA GLY A 149 13.19 16.08 15.80
C GLY A 149 12.88 15.94 14.31
N ILE A 150 12.46 14.78 13.83
CA ILE A 150 12.25 14.55 12.38
C ILE A 150 10.87 14.98 11.87
N TRP A 151 9.87 15.11 12.75
CA TRP A 151 8.49 15.46 12.38
C TRP A 151 8.34 16.97 12.19
N THR A 152 9.07 17.53 11.22
CA THR A 152 9.06 18.97 10.88
C THR A 152 7.88 19.32 9.98
N SER A 153 7.60 20.64 9.87
CA SER A 153 6.58 21.17 8.94
C SER A 153 6.85 20.77 7.48
N ASP A 154 8.12 20.67 7.10
CA ASP A 154 8.49 20.27 5.75
C ASP A 154 8.20 18.79 5.49
N VAL A 155 8.50 17.91 6.46
CA VAL A 155 8.14 16.48 6.38
C VAL A 155 6.63 16.30 6.32
N GLN A 156 5.87 17.03 7.15
CA GLN A 156 4.40 17.01 7.13
C GLN A 156 3.85 17.44 5.77
N LYS A 157 4.42 18.53 5.23
CA LYS A 157 4.04 19.03 3.91
C LYS A 157 4.35 18.01 2.81
N ASN A 158 5.55 17.44 2.79
CA ASN A 158 5.93 16.43 1.80
C ASN A 158 5.00 15.22 1.82
N ILE A 159 4.66 14.72 3.02
CA ILE A 159 3.71 13.60 3.18
C ILE A 159 2.30 14.00 2.70
N THR A 160 1.85 15.21 3.00
CA THR A 160 0.56 15.70 2.51
C THR A 160 0.55 15.83 1.00
N ASP A 161 1.63 16.34 0.42
CA ASP A 161 1.77 16.49 -1.04
C ASP A 161 1.80 15.12 -1.73
N LEU A 162 2.41 14.08 -1.12
CA LEU A 162 2.31 12.69 -1.60
C LEU A 162 0.85 12.22 -1.66
N GLY A 163 0.05 12.48 -0.63
CA GLY A 163 -1.38 12.13 -0.63
C GLY A 163 -2.22 12.92 -1.65
N VAL A 164 -1.82 14.15 -1.96
CA VAL A 164 -2.51 15.03 -2.94
C VAL A 164 -2.15 14.68 -4.38
N CYS A 165 -0.96 14.16 -4.64
CA CYS A 165 -0.58 13.69 -5.99
C CYS A 165 -1.41 12.49 -6.48
N CYS A 166 -2.21 11.85 -5.62
CA CYS A 166 -3.26 10.91 -6.02
C CYS A 166 -4.45 11.60 -6.73
N HIS A 167 -4.36 12.92 -6.95
CA HIS A 167 -5.40 13.69 -7.63
C HIS A 167 -5.22 13.57 -9.14
N ASP A 168 -6.22 13.00 -9.80
CA ASP A 168 -6.31 12.95 -11.26
C ASP A 168 -6.22 14.38 -11.86
N PRO A 169 -5.24 14.69 -12.69
CA PRO A 169 -5.17 15.98 -13.39
C PRO A 169 -6.36 16.22 -14.35
N HIS A 170 -7.19 15.21 -14.59
CA HIS A 170 -8.37 15.26 -15.46
C HIS A 170 -9.72 15.36 -14.72
N GLY A 171 -9.75 15.63 -13.40
CA GLY A 171 -10.94 16.11 -12.70
C GLY A 171 -11.85 15.05 -12.05
N GLY A 172 -11.37 13.87 -11.79
CA GLY A 172 -12.08 12.83 -11.01
C GLY A 172 -11.75 12.90 -9.52
N GLY A 173 -12.62 13.51 -8.75
CA GLY A 173 -12.83 13.50 -7.32
C GLY A 173 -11.65 13.21 -6.37
N ALA A 174 -11.19 14.25 -5.67
CA ALA A 174 -10.25 14.15 -4.56
C ALA A 174 -10.84 13.37 -3.37
N VAL A 175 -10.16 12.33 -2.92
CA VAL A 175 -10.35 11.79 -1.57
C VAL A 175 -9.49 12.65 -0.64
N MET A 176 -10.12 13.64 0.01
CA MET A 176 -9.46 14.40 1.07
C MET A 176 -9.48 13.59 2.36
N ILE A 177 -8.29 13.24 2.87
CA ILE A 177 -8.12 12.86 4.27
C ILE A 177 -8.02 14.16 5.07
N ARG A 178 -9.03 14.45 5.87
CA ARG A 178 -8.97 15.47 6.93
C ARG A 178 -8.57 14.85 8.25
#